data_52e4b768e8fbd18ffed32dc8c596c1bd
#
_entry.id   52e4b768e8fbd18ffed32dc8c596c1bd
#
_cell.length_a   1.000
_cell.length_b   1.000
_cell.length_c   1.000
_cell.angle_alpha   90.00
_cell.angle_beta   90.00
_cell.angle_gamma   90.00
#
_symmetry.space_group_name_H-M   'P 1'
#
loop_
_entity.id
_entity.type
_entity.pdbx_description
1 polymer ?
#
loop_
_entity_poly.entity_id
_entity_poly.type
_entity_poly.pdbx_seq_one_letter_code
_entity_poly.pdbx_strand_id
1 'polypeptide(L)'
;MASIQKKNNKYCVVYYCKDTEGKRKQKWETYDTKNEAKIRKAEIELKEKKGGIIVSNCKTLEDLINEYVELYGKDRWALSTYDGNMSLLKNYILPIIGKTPLTDINTRFLEIYYKTLTKTPSVPDLNGNVRSEFVSTSVIRDVHKLLKSCFNQAVKWDIMEKNPAFKATVPKHKSEKRVIWDAETFAYALDVCENECLKLCMNLAFAGSLRIGELLGLTWDCVDISEEAIKENRAYLYVNKEVQRVSKKALEELDQKDVIVIFPEERKTNRTVRIMKTPKTESSVRKVFLPRSVAEELIAWKAQQEEIKDILQEEYQDYGLILATEYGLPRGGAYIRDSLNKLIKQHDLPQIVFHSFRHMSVTYKLKLNGGDIKAVQGDSGHAQADMVTEVYSHIIDEDRRRNATLLEDSFYNRKNLNPQIHDTEFFADLETWQRKQRRRGTAVPGTDRISAKIEVKYV
;
A
#
# COMPACT_ATOMS: atom_id res chain seq x y z
N MET A 1 -28.99 38.85 -4.87
CA MET A 1 -28.73 39.41 -6.22
C MET A 1 -27.45 40.24 -6.18
N ALA A 2 -26.56 40.00 -7.13
CA ALA A 2 -25.33 40.76 -7.26
C ALA A 2 -25.57 42.10 -7.99
N SER A 3 -24.89 43.16 -7.59
CA SER A 3 -24.95 44.50 -8.23
C SER A 3 -23.56 44.96 -8.65
N ILE A 4 -23.51 45.81 -9.67
CA ILE A 4 -22.25 46.45 -10.10
C ILE A 4 -22.29 47.92 -9.74
N GLN A 5 -21.26 48.40 -9.04
CA GLN A 5 -21.09 49.80 -8.64
C GLN A 5 -19.76 50.32 -9.21
N LYS A 6 -19.74 51.59 -9.65
CA LYS A 6 -18.48 52.22 -10.08
C LYS A 6 -17.90 53.05 -8.92
N LYS A 7 -16.65 52.76 -8.54
CA LYS A 7 -15.96 53.45 -7.46
C LYS A 7 -14.48 53.67 -7.87
N ASN A 8 -13.98 54.89 -7.75
CA ASN A 8 -12.58 55.25 -8.04
C ASN A 8 -12.10 54.73 -9.42
N ASN A 9 -12.89 55.02 -10.45
CA ASN A 9 -12.65 54.59 -11.85
C ASN A 9 -12.54 53.10 -12.09
N LYS A 10 -12.91 52.26 -11.12
CA LYS A 10 -13.02 50.77 -11.20
C LYS A 10 -14.46 50.32 -11.03
N TYR A 11 -14.74 49.09 -11.43
CA TYR A 11 -16.07 48.48 -11.32
C TYR A 11 -16.09 47.43 -10.21
N CYS A 12 -16.96 47.64 -9.21
CA CYS A 12 -17.09 46.73 -8.08
C CYS A 12 -18.34 45.85 -8.22
N VAL A 13 -18.19 44.54 -8.15
CA VAL A 13 -19.30 43.63 -8.02
C VAL A 13 -19.60 43.42 -6.53
N VAL A 14 -20.82 43.75 -6.11
CA VAL A 14 -21.27 43.67 -4.72
C VAL A 14 -22.35 42.61 -4.59
N TYR A 15 -22.14 41.68 -3.70
CA TYR A 15 -23.08 40.59 -3.46
C TYR A 15 -23.07 40.11 -1.99
N TYR A 16 -24.09 39.36 -1.61
CA TYR A 16 -24.16 38.75 -0.28
C TYR A 16 -23.77 37.28 -0.37
N CYS A 17 -22.93 36.85 0.54
CA CYS A 17 -22.56 35.46 0.73
C CYS A 17 -22.81 35.05 2.18
N LYS A 18 -22.86 33.76 2.43
CA LYS A 18 -22.83 33.20 3.80
C LYS A 18 -21.40 32.82 4.13
N ASP A 19 -20.95 33.09 5.36
CA ASP A 19 -19.70 32.53 5.85
C ASP A 19 -19.89 31.09 6.32
N THR A 20 -18.82 30.45 6.78
CA THR A 20 -18.83 29.07 7.30
C THR A 20 -19.73 28.87 8.51
N GLU A 21 -20.09 29.95 9.22
CA GLU A 21 -21.04 29.94 10.35
C GLU A 21 -22.47 30.25 9.90
N GLY A 22 -22.71 30.40 8.59
CA GLY A 22 -24.04 30.73 8.03
C GLY A 22 -24.42 32.20 8.15
N LYS A 23 -23.57 33.09 8.68
CA LYS A 23 -23.84 34.52 8.80
C LYS A 23 -23.72 35.20 7.43
N ARG A 24 -24.67 36.05 7.12
CA ARG A 24 -24.71 36.80 5.87
C ARG A 24 -23.67 37.95 5.89
N LYS A 25 -22.73 37.90 4.95
CA LYS A 25 -21.70 38.96 4.75
C LYS A 25 -21.83 39.55 3.36
N GLN A 26 -21.55 40.86 3.26
CA GLN A 26 -21.46 41.56 2.00
C GLN A 26 -20.01 41.51 1.48
N LYS A 27 -19.82 41.06 0.23
CA LYS A 27 -18.50 40.99 -0.43
C LYS A 27 -18.42 41.97 -1.59
N TRP A 28 -17.26 42.57 -1.73
CA TRP A 28 -16.92 43.50 -2.79
C TRP A 28 -15.73 42.93 -3.57
N GLU A 29 -15.89 42.81 -4.90
CA GLU A 29 -14.82 42.41 -5.80
C GLU A 29 -14.62 43.52 -6.83
N THR A 30 -13.38 43.98 -7.03
CA THR A 30 -13.05 45.14 -7.87
C THR A 30 -12.40 44.69 -9.18
N TYR A 31 -12.87 45.22 -10.31
CA TYR A 31 -12.43 44.92 -11.66
C TYR A 31 -12.06 46.21 -12.40
N ASP A 32 -11.11 46.11 -13.32
CA ASP A 32 -10.64 47.24 -14.10
C ASP A 32 -11.62 47.59 -15.23
N THR A 33 -12.29 46.61 -15.78
CA THR A 33 -13.28 46.80 -16.90
C THR A 33 -14.70 46.46 -16.48
N LYS A 34 -15.66 47.17 -17.09
CA LYS A 34 -17.08 46.91 -16.90
C LYS A 34 -17.50 45.52 -17.43
N ASN A 35 -16.77 45.00 -18.40
CA ASN A 35 -17.08 43.69 -19.00
C ASN A 35 -16.70 42.55 -18.06
N GLU A 36 -15.54 42.61 -17.42
CA GLU A 36 -15.11 41.66 -16.37
C GLU A 36 -16.12 41.66 -15.21
N ALA A 37 -16.53 42.82 -14.73
CA ALA A 37 -17.54 42.94 -13.70
C ALA A 37 -18.89 42.32 -14.09
N LYS A 38 -19.30 42.47 -15.36
CA LYS A 38 -20.53 41.82 -15.88
C LYS A 38 -20.43 40.30 -15.92
N ILE A 39 -19.29 39.77 -16.40
CA ILE A 39 -19.03 38.32 -16.42
C ILE A 39 -19.12 37.79 -15.02
N ARG A 40 -18.40 38.43 -14.08
CA ARG A 40 -18.40 38.00 -12.68
C ARG A 40 -19.78 38.08 -12.02
N LYS A 41 -20.54 39.12 -12.30
CA LYS A 41 -21.92 39.24 -11.82
C LYS A 41 -22.79 38.06 -12.30
N ALA A 42 -22.69 37.68 -13.57
CA ALA A 42 -23.43 36.56 -14.12
C ALA A 42 -23.05 35.21 -13.48
N GLU A 43 -21.76 34.99 -13.23
CA GLU A 43 -21.29 33.80 -12.50
C GLU A 43 -21.85 33.72 -11.08
N ILE A 44 -21.88 34.87 -10.37
CA ILE A 44 -22.42 34.96 -9.01
C ILE A 44 -23.92 34.68 -9.01
N GLU A 45 -24.68 35.24 -9.94
CA GLU A 45 -26.11 35.00 -10.05
C GLU A 45 -26.43 33.54 -10.42
N LEU A 46 -25.57 32.90 -11.23
CA LEU A 46 -25.69 31.47 -11.52
C LEU A 46 -25.44 30.62 -10.28
N LYS A 47 -24.45 30.96 -9.47
CA LYS A 47 -24.14 30.28 -8.20
C LYS A 47 -25.26 30.49 -7.16
N GLU A 48 -25.82 31.69 -7.05
CA GLU A 48 -26.98 31.98 -6.20
C GLU A 48 -28.19 31.10 -6.55
N LYS A 49 -28.45 30.88 -7.84
CA LYS A 49 -29.55 30.00 -8.32
C LYS A 49 -29.30 28.53 -8.01
N LYS A 50 -28.05 28.10 -7.88
CA LYS A 50 -27.66 26.72 -7.58
C LYS A 50 -27.57 26.37 -6.11
N GLY A 51 -27.94 27.27 -5.19
CA GLY A 51 -27.98 26.95 -3.75
C GLY A 51 -27.27 27.92 -2.82
N GLY A 52 -26.79 29.05 -3.34
CA GLY A 52 -26.12 30.11 -2.56
C GLY A 52 -24.60 30.04 -2.62
N ILE A 53 -23.95 31.18 -2.32
CA ILE A 53 -22.50 31.32 -2.31
C ILE A 53 -22.02 31.17 -0.89
N ILE A 54 -21.42 30.05 -0.56
CA ILE A 54 -20.59 29.90 0.65
C ILE A 54 -19.20 30.38 0.25
N VAL A 55 -18.73 31.47 0.84
CA VAL A 55 -17.37 31.93 0.58
C VAL A 55 -16.47 31.32 1.66
N SER A 56 -15.68 30.34 1.27
CA SER A 56 -14.57 29.87 2.09
C SER A 56 -13.58 31.04 2.34
N ASN A 57 -13.07 31.12 3.57
CA ASN A 57 -12.00 32.04 3.90
C ASN A 57 -10.63 31.61 3.37
N CYS A 58 -10.53 30.41 2.76
CA CYS A 58 -9.30 29.86 2.20
C CYS A 58 -8.82 30.69 1.01
N LYS A 59 -7.74 31.42 1.17
CA LYS A 59 -7.09 32.20 0.11
C LYS A 59 -5.85 31.49 -0.42
N THR A 60 -5.13 30.78 0.44
CA THR A 60 -3.88 30.10 0.14
C THR A 60 -4.04 28.60 0.23
N LEU A 61 -3.05 27.87 -0.27
CA LEU A 61 -3.00 26.41 -0.11
C LEU A 61 -2.89 26.00 1.36
N GLU A 62 -2.17 26.77 2.17
CA GLU A 62 -2.04 26.52 3.61
C GLU A 62 -3.39 26.62 4.32
N ASP A 63 -4.20 27.65 4.01
CA ASP A 63 -5.55 27.77 4.57
C ASP A 63 -6.41 26.54 4.23
N LEU A 64 -6.38 26.14 2.94
CA LEU A 64 -7.13 24.95 2.48
C LEU A 64 -6.65 23.66 3.15
N ILE A 65 -5.35 23.47 3.29
CA ILE A 65 -4.78 22.28 3.92
C ILE A 65 -5.18 22.21 5.40
N ASN A 66 -5.11 23.33 6.12
CA ASN A 66 -5.50 23.38 7.52
C ASN A 66 -6.98 23.00 7.71
N GLU A 67 -7.87 23.56 6.88
CA GLU A 67 -9.29 23.20 6.90
C GLU A 67 -9.52 21.73 6.49
N TYR A 68 -8.77 21.24 5.48
CA TYR A 68 -8.83 19.84 5.04
C TYR A 68 -8.37 18.87 6.13
N VAL A 69 -7.30 19.16 6.84
CA VAL A 69 -6.82 18.33 7.96
C VAL A 69 -7.84 18.31 9.08
N GLU A 70 -8.39 19.45 9.45
CA GLU A 70 -9.32 19.58 10.57
C GLU A 70 -10.67 18.90 10.30
N LEU A 71 -11.29 19.21 9.16
CA LEU A 71 -12.66 18.76 8.86
C LEU A 71 -12.74 17.39 8.18
N TYR A 72 -11.65 16.93 7.55
CA TYR A 72 -11.66 15.68 6.81
C TYR A 72 -10.56 14.71 7.28
N GLY A 73 -9.35 15.23 7.49
CA GLY A 73 -8.19 14.41 7.82
C GLY A 73 -8.35 13.71 9.15
N LYS A 74 -8.71 14.42 10.21
CA LYS A 74 -8.88 13.87 11.55
C LYS A 74 -9.95 12.78 11.60
N ASP A 75 -11.04 12.95 10.86
CA ASP A 75 -12.12 11.96 10.81
C ASP A 75 -11.77 10.70 10.00
N ARG A 76 -11.04 10.87 8.89
CA ARG A 76 -10.86 9.81 7.90
C ARG A 76 -9.54 9.08 7.98
N TRP A 77 -8.51 9.72 8.50
CA TRP A 77 -7.19 9.11 8.53
C TRP A 77 -7.03 8.15 9.72
N ALA A 78 -6.33 7.05 9.48
CA ALA A 78 -5.80 6.22 10.55
C ALA A 78 -4.57 6.91 11.17
N LEU A 79 -4.20 6.56 12.39
CA LEU A 79 -3.09 7.14 13.15
C LEU A 79 -1.79 7.24 12.35
N SER A 80 -1.37 6.16 11.69
CA SER A 80 -0.15 6.16 10.86
C SER A 80 -0.29 7.01 9.58
N THR A 81 -1.51 7.10 9.03
CA THR A 81 -1.77 7.93 7.85
C THR A 81 -1.69 9.41 8.24
N TYR A 82 -2.20 9.78 9.41
CA TYR A 82 -2.09 11.12 9.95
C TYR A 82 -0.61 11.52 10.10
N ASP A 83 0.20 10.70 10.76
CA ASP A 83 1.64 10.97 10.93
C ASP A 83 2.37 11.14 9.59
N GLY A 84 2.13 10.22 8.66
CA GLY A 84 2.72 10.28 7.33
C GLY A 84 2.32 11.55 6.57
N ASN A 85 1.02 11.88 6.55
CA ASN A 85 0.52 13.07 5.87
C ASN A 85 1.02 14.35 6.52
N MET A 86 1.02 14.44 7.85
CA MET A 86 1.57 15.61 8.58
C MET A 86 3.06 15.79 8.30
N SER A 87 3.83 14.70 8.17
CA SER A 87 5.23 14.76 7.78
C SER A 87 5.40 15.31 6.35
N LEU A 88 4.58 14.86 5.38
CA LEU A 88 4.61 15.38 4.01
C LEU A 88 4.24 16.86 3.96
N LEU A 89 3.21 17.26 4.70
CA LEU A 89 2.76 18.65 4.79
C LEU A 89 3.87 19.54 5.35
N LYS A 90 4.43 19.14 6.49
CA LYS A 90 5.45 19.94 7.20
C LYS A 90 6.76 20.05 6.42
N ASN A 91 7.21 18.96 5.80
CA ASN A 91 8.55 18.89 5.24
C ASN A 91 8.61 19.33 3.76
N TYR A 92 7.55 19.08 2.99
CA TYR A 92 7.61 19.25 1.54
C TYR A 92 6.54 20.17 0.96
N ILE A 93 5.33 20.24 1.51
CA ILE A 93 4.23 20.98 0.90
C ILE A 93 4.17 22.42 1.43
N LEU A 94 3.94 22.60 2.73
CA LEU A 94 3.73 23.92 3.33
C LEU A 94 4.95 24.86 3.17
N PRO A 95 6.20 24.41 3.38
CA PRO A 95 7.35 25.29 3.23
C PRO A 95 7.58 25.79 1.81
N ILE A 96 7.17 25.01 0.79
CA ILE A 96 7.50 25.31 -0.61
C ILE A 96 6.35 26.02 -1.32
N ILE A 97 5.11 25.52 -1.15
CA ILE A 97 3.95 26.01 -1.89
C ILE A 97 2.77 26.45 -1.00
N GLY A 98 2.89 26.36 0.34
CA GLY A 98 1.78 26.67 1.25
C GLY A 98 1.19 28.07 1.09
N LYS A 99 2.03 29.08 0.85
CA LYS A 99 1.61 30.49 0.70
C LYS A 99 1.06 30.83 -0.69
N THR A 100 1.02 29.87 -1.62
CA THR A 100 0.52 30.09 -2.99
C THR A 100 -0.99 30.35 -2.94
N PRO A 101 -1.50 31.41 -3.60
CA PRO A 101 -2.93 31.63 -3.75
C PRO A 101 -3.59 30.46 -4.49
N LEU A 102 -4.78 30.06 -4.06
CA LEU A 102 -5.50 28.94 -4.70
C LEU A 102 -5.80 29.18 -6.18
N THR A 103 -5.96 30.45 -6.59
CA THR A 103 -6.16 30.87 -7.97
C THR A 103 -4.99 30.58 -8.88
N ASP A 104 -3.79 30.50 -8.33
CA ASP A 104 -2.55 30.33 -9.10
C ASP A 104 -2.18 28.85 -9.23
N ILE A 105 -2.85 27.99 -8.46
CA ILE A 105 -2.59 26.55 -8.47
C ILE A 105 -3.33 25.90 -9.64
N ASN A 106 -2.59 25.61 -10.69
CA ASN A 106 -3.06 24.88 -11.86
C ASN A 106 -2.19 23.62 -12.09
N THR A 107 -2.57 22.81 -13.09
CA THR A 107 -1.85 21.56 -13.40
C THR A 107 -0.38 21.78 -13.72
N ARG A 108 -0.04 22.82 -14.50
CA ARG A 108 1.34 23.17 -14.84
C ARG A 108 2.15 23.57 -13.61
N PHE A 109 1.54 24.33 -12.69
CA PHE A 109 2.17 24.71 -11.41
C PHE A 109 2.58 23.47 -10.62
N LEU A 110 1.68 22.48 -10.49
CA LEU A 110 1.96 21.22 -9.78
C LEU A 110 3.08 20.40 -10.45
N GLU A 111 3.11 20.33 -11.76
CA GLU A 111 4.18 19.63 -12.49
C GLU A 111 5.56 20.30 -12.29
N ILE A 112 5.61 21.62 -12.28
CA ILE A 112 6.83 22.38 -11.93
C ILE A 112 7.23 22.09 -10.49
N TYR A 113 6.29 22.09 -9.57
CA TYR A 113 6.53 21.77 -8.16
C TYR A 113 7.08 20.35 -7.99
N TYR A 114 6.51 19.34 -8.65
CA TYR A 114 7.04 17.97 -8.59
C TYR A 114 8.46 17.87 -9.16
N LYS A 115 8.75 18.61 -10.22
CA LYS A 115 10.10 18.73 -10.76
C LYS A 115 11.07 19.42 -9.77
N THR A 116 10.62 20.38 -9.02
CA THR A 116 11.41 21.01 -7.95
C THR A 116 11.70 19.99 -6.84
N LEU A 117 10.72 19.19 -6.42
CA LEU A 117 10.90 18.15 -5.40
C LEU A 117 11.99 17.13 -5.79
N THR A 118 12.17 16.80 -7.07
CA THR A 118 13.26 15.88 -7.48
C THR A 118 14.65 16.41 -7.20
N LYS A 119 14.79 17.72 -6.95
CA LYS A 119 16.05 18.40 -6.63
C LYS A 119 16.08 18.90 -5.18
N THR A 120 15.03 18.68 -4.43
CA THR A 120 14.94 19.06 -3.02
C THR A 120 15.65 18.01 -2.17
N PRO A 121 16.52 18.39 -1.23
CA PRO A 121 17.15 17.44 -0.32
C PRO A 121 16.13 16.66 0.50
N SER A 122 16.40 15.39 0.73
CA SER A 122 15.58 14.55 1.61
C SER A 122 15.72 14.98 3.05
N VAL A 123 14.61 15.02 3.76
CA VAL A 123 14.62 15.30 5.21
C VAL A 123 15.07 14.03 5.95
N PRO A 124 16.06 14.12 6.84
CA PRO A 124 16.50 12.99 7.66
C PRO A 124 15.34 12.39 8.49
N ASP A 125 15.42 11.10 8.78
CA ASP A 125 14.54 10.48 9.74
C ASP A 125 14.85 10.93 11.19
N LEU A 126 14.09 10.44 12.16
CA LEU A 126 14.25 10.82 13.58
C LEU A 126 15.64 10.44 14.17
N ASN A 127 16.36 9.54 13.49
CA ASN A 127 17.70 9.09 13.88
C ASN A 127 18.81 9.80 13.09
N GLY A 128 18.45 10.79 12.24
CA GLY A 128 19.38 11.52 11.39
C GLY A 128 19.78 10.79 10.10
N ASN A 129 19.20 9.64 9.79
CA ASN A 129 19.53 8.88 8.59
C ASN A 129 18.81 9.46 7.36
N VAL A 130 19.55 9.62 6.27
CA VAL A 130 19.04 10.05 4.97
C VAL A 130 19.05 8.85 4.03
N ARG A 131 17.89 8.45 3.53
CA ARG A 131 17.77 7.29 2.62
C ARG A 131 18.20 7.58 1.19
N SER A 132 18.11 8.83 0.79
CA SER A 132 18.52 9.32 -0.53
C SER A 132 18.86 10.79 -0.42
N GLU A 133 19.80 11.28 -1.23
CA GLU A 133 20.21 12.69 -1.24
C GLU A 133 19.02 13.63 -1.53
N PHE A 134 18.22 13.28 -2.52
CA PHE A 134 17.03 14.04 -2.93
C PHE A 134 15.74 13.28 -2.64
N VAL A 135 14.62 14.00 -2.64
CA VAL A 135 13.27 13.43 -2.45
C VAL A 135 13.00 12.35 -3.48
N SER A 136 12.72 11.13 -3.01
CA SER A 136 12.46 9.98 -3.88
C SER A 136 11.16 10.15 -4.67
N THR A 137 11.08 9.53 -5.85
CA THR A 137 9.86 9.53 -6.67
C THR A 137 8.66 8.90 -5.96
N SER A 138 8.88 8.00 -4.99
CA SER A 138 7.84 7.44 -4.14
C SER A 138 7.22 8.53 -3.24
N VAL A 139 8.05 9.33 -2.57
CA VAL A 139 7.59 10.44 -1.72
C VAL A 139 6.83 11.48 -2.56
N ILE A 140 7.31 11.81 -3.77
CA ILE A 140 6.62 12.74 -4.68
C ILE A 140 5.24 12.21 -5.05
N ARG A 141 5.09 10.89 -5.28
CA ARG A 141 3.78 10.27 -5.54
C ARG A 141 2.85 10.36 -4.33
N ASP A 142 3.38 10.22 -3.12
CA ASP A 142 2.58 10.34 -1.91
C ASP A 142 2.16 11.80 -1.65
N VAL A 143 3.03 12.78 -1.90
CA VAL A 143 2.68 14.20 -1.96
C VAL A 143 1.56 14.47 -2.97
N HIS A 144 1.68 13.91 -4.20
CA HIS A 144 0.63 14.03 -5.21
C HIS A 144 -0.70 13.44 -4.76
N LYS A 145 -0.71 12.25 -4.16
CA LYS A 145 -1.93 11.61 -3.65
C LYS A 145 -2.61 12.47 -2.58
N LEU A 146 -1.82 13.04 -1.66
CA LEU A 146 -2.32 13.91 -0.60
C LEU A 146 -2.93 15.18 -1.17
N LEU A 147 -2.21 15.89 -2.05
CA LEU A 147 -2.72 17.08 -2.74
C LEU A 147 -3.96 16.78 -3.58
N LYS A 148 -3.96 15.67 -4.33
CA LYS A 148 -5.11 15.23 -5.11
C LYS A 148 -6.34 14.99 -4.23
N SER A 149 -6.17 14.38 -3.06
CA SER A 149 -7.25 14.17 -2.09
C SER A 149 -7.74 15.49 -1.52
N CYS A 150 -6.84 16.39 -1.13
CA CYS A 150 -7.17 17.73 -0.63
C CYS A 150 -7.97 18.54 -1.66
N PHE A 151 -7.50 18.61 -2.91
CA PHE A 151 -8.20 19.34 -3.97
C PHE A 151 -9.52 18.67 -4.38
N ASN A 152 -9.65 17.34 -4.32
CA ASN A 152 -10.93 16.67 -4.51
C ASN A 152 -11.94 17.11 -3.43
N GLN A 153 -11.48 17.25 -2.19
CA GLN A 153 -12.34 17.71 -1.11
C GLN A 153 -12.68 19.19 -1.26
N ALA A 154 -11.72 20.03 -1.69
CA ALA A 154 -11.97 21.43 -2.00
C ALA A 154 -13.03 21.63 -3.11
N VAL A 155 -13.04 20.76 -4.11
CA VAL A 155 -14.09 20.76 -5.16
C VAL A 155 -15.45 20.36 -4.57
N LYS A 156 -15.51 19.38 -3.66
CA LYS A 156 -16.75 18.98 -2.96
C LYS A 156 -17.28 20.07 -2.03
N TRP A 157 -16.40 20.89 -1.50
CA TRP A 157 -16.74 22.03 -0.67
C TRP A 157 -17.02 23.33 -1.46
N ASP A 158 -17.04 23.26 -2.80
CA ASP A 158 -17.21 24.40 -3.70
C ASP A 158 -16.16 25.53 -3.55
N ILE A 159 -15.00 25.20 -2.94
CA ILE A 159 -13.86 26.13 -2.80
C ILE A 159 -13.12 26.25 -4.13
N MET A 160 -13.03 25.17 -4.89
CA MET A 160 -12.39 25.11 -6.21
C MET A 160 -13.34 24.51 -7.25
N GLU A 161 -13.28 24.99 -8.49
CA GLU A 161 -14.12 24.48 -9.57
C GLU A 161 -13.65 23.11 -10.10
N LYS A 162 -12.35 22.87 -10.09
CA LYS A 162 -11.70 21.64 -10.59
C LYS A 162 -10.47 21.30 -9.77
N ASN A 163 -10.14 20.02 -9.77
CA ASN A 163 -8.92 19.53 -9.12
C ASN A 163 -7.73 19.66 -10.08
N PRO A 164 -6.74 20.52 -9.79
CA PRO A 164 -5.58 20.71 -10.66
C PRO A 164 -4.64 19.50 -10.69
N ALA A 165 -4.65 18.64 -9.64
CA ALA A 165 -3.85 17.45 -9.57
C ALA A 165 -4.40 16.27 -10.39
N PHE A 166 -5.65 16.35 -10.87
CA PHE A 166 -6.28 15.21 -11.55
C PHE A 166 -5.55 14.80 -12.83
N LYS A 167 -5.06 15.77 -13.61
CA LYS A 167 -4.33 15.56 -14.87
C LYS A 167 -2.82 15.77 -14.74
N ALA A 168 -2.32 16.08 -13.55
CA ALA A 168 -0.91 16.38 -13.34
C ALA A 168 -0.05 15.12 -13.52
N THR A 169 1.01 15.25 -14.31
CA THR A 169 1.99 14.20 -14.56
C THR A 169 2.96 14.09 -13.37
N VAL A 170 3.05 12.90 -12.80
CA VAL A 170 3.98 12.62 -11.69
C VAL A 170 5.20 11.86 -12.24
N PRO A 171 6.42 12.08 -11.70
CA PRO A 171 7.60 11.33 -12.11
C PRO A 171 7.38 9.82 -12.05
N LYS A 172 7.83 9.11 -13.10
CA LYS A 172 7.73 7.65 -13.15
C LYS A 172 8.53 7.04 -12.02
N HIS A 173 7.91 6.14 -11.30
CA HIS A 173 8.56 5.34 -10.28
C HIS A 173 8.76 3.91 -10.82
N LYS A 174 10.01 3.46 -10.88
CA LYS A 174 10.31 2.04 -11.11
C LYS A 174 10.33 1.37 -9.75
N SER A 175 9.31 0.56 -9.46
CA SER A 175 9.40 -0.35 -8.32
C SER A 175 10.37 -1.47 -8.68
N GLU A 176 11.38 -1.69 -7.87
CA GLU A 176 12.21 -2.89 -7.98
C GLU A 176 11.36 -4.12 -7.67
N LYS A 177 11.56 -5.18 -8.46
CA LYS A 177 10.91 -6.46 -8.19
C LYS A 177 11.41 -6.98 -6.85
N ARG A 178 10.50 -7.26 -5.94
CA ARG A 178 10.87 -7.80 -4.63
C ARG A 178 11.33 -9.24 -4.80
N VAL A 179 12.49 -9.53 -4.23
CA VAL A 179 12.98 -10.90 -4.10
C VAL A 179 12.12 -11.62 -3.09
N ILE A 180 11.72 -12.84 -3.41
CA ILE A 180 11.09 -13.80 -2.51
C ILE A 180 11.94 -15.07 -2.50
N TRP A 181 11.99 -15.76 -1.38
CA TRP A 181 12.63 -17.07 -1.31
C TRP A 181 11.74 -18.14 -1.94
N ASP A 182 12.34 -19.14 -2.53
CA ASP A 182 11.66 -20.37 -2.89
C ASP A 182 11.47 -21.28 -1.66
N ALA A 183 10.83 -22.42 -1.85
CA ALA A 183 10.53 -23.35 -0.76
C ALA A 183 11.79 -23.95 -0.13
N GLU A 184 12.80 -24.23 -0.95
CA GLU A 184 14.07 -24.82 -0.50
C GLU A 184 14.87 -23.82 0.36
N THR A 185 15.01 -22.58 -0.10
CA THR A 185 15.64 -21.49 0.64
C THR A 185 14.91 -21.22 1.95
N PHE A 186 13.56 -21.25 1.95
CA PHE A 186 12.78 -21.04 3.16
C PHE A 186 12.95 -22.18 4.16
N ALA A 187 12.90 -23.43 3.71
CA ALA A 187 13.14 -24.60 4.55
C ALA A 187 14.52 -24.54 5.18
N TYR A 188 15.55 -24.27 4.38
CA TYR A 188 16.92 -24.09 4.88
C TYR A 188 17.01 -22.96 5.91
N ALA A 189 16.37 -21.81 5.67
CA ALA A 189 16.37 -20.70 6.60
C ALA A 189 15.71 -21.06 7.95
N LEU A 190 14.67 -21.89 7.95
CA LEU A 190 14.04 -22.41 9.16
C LEU A 190 14.95 -23.38 9.91
N ASP A 191 15.68 -24.24 9.20
CA ASP A 191 16.58 -25.23 9.80
C ASP A 191 17.79 -24.58 10.50
N VAL A 192 18.36 -23.53 9.88
CA VAL A 192 19.54 -22.84 10.43
C VAL A 192 19.19 -21.69 11.38
N CYS A 193 17.90 -21.40 11.59
CA CYS A 193 17.45 -20.33 12.47
C CYS A 193 17.50 -20.76 13.93
N GLU A 194 18.50 -20.29 14.67
CA GLU A 194 18.65 -20.52 16.12
C GLU A 194 17.70 -19.66 16.98
N ASN A 195 17.14 -18.59 16.40
CA ASN A 195 16.22 -17.69 17.11
C ASN A 195 14.80 -18.24 17.01
N GLU A 196 14.33 -18.93 18.03
CA GLU A 196 13.00 -19.55 18.07
C GLU A 196 11.85 -18.54 17.84
N CYS A 197 11.98 -17.33 18.40
CA CYS A 197 10.99 -16.28 18.16
C CYS A 197 10.93 -15.87 16.69
N LEU A 198 12.07 -15.73 16.01
CA LEU A 198 12.10 -15.44 14.58
C LEU A 198 11.56 -16.61 13.76
N LYS A 199 11.91 -17.85 14.12
CA LYS A 199 11.44 -19.08 13.47
C LYS A 199 9.91 -19.15 13.52
N LEU A 200 9.32 -18.98 14.68
CA LEU A 200 7.87 -18.91 14.86
C LEU A 200 7.25 -17.76 14.05
N CYS A 201 7.87 -16.56 14.05
CA CYS A 201 7.41 -15.43 13.25
C CYS A 201 7.40 -15.73 11.74
N MET A 202 8.44 -16.39 11.23
CA MET A 202 8.52 -16.80 9.83
C MET A 202 7.44 -17.83 9.48
N ASN A 203 7.24 -18.86 10.33
CA ASN A 203 6.21 -19.87 10.14
C ASN A 203 4.80 -19.28 10.16
N LEU A 204 4.48 -18.43 11.14
CA LEU A 204 3.18 -17.76 11.24
C LEU A 204 2.93 -16.80 10.07
N ALA A 205 3.93 -16.03 9.67
CA ALA A 205 3.80 -15.08 8.54
C ALA A 205 3.60 -15.83 7.21
N PHE A 206 4.26 -16.97 7.03
CA PHE A 206 4.12 -17.81 5.85
C PHE A 206 2.79 -18.59 5.86
N ALA A 207 2.47 -19.31 6.92
CA ALA A 207 1.22 -20.08 7.00
C ALA A 207 -0.02 -19.17 6.97
N GLY A 208 -0.01 -18.07 7.75
CA GLY A 208 -1.15 -17.16 7.91
C GLY A 208 -1.21 -16.00 6.91
N SER A 209 -0.24 -15.85 6.02
CA SER A 209 -0.12 -14.67 5.14
C SER A 209 -0.17 -13.34 5.93
N LEU A 210 0.41 -13.29 7.13
CA LEU A 210 0.24 -12.20 8.09
C LEU A 210 1.09 -10.97 7.74
N ARG A 211 0.54 -9.78 8.01
CA ARG A 211 1.33 -8.56 8.07
C ARG A 211 2.07 -8.52 9.41
N ILE A 212 3.21 -7.82 9.48
CA ILE A 212 4.00 -7.74 10.72
C ILE A 212 3.17 -7.17 11.89
N GLY A 213 2.32 -6.19 11.67
CA GLY A 213 1.45 -5.63 12.70
C GLY A 213 0.38 -6.62 13.18
N GLU A 214 -0.23 -7.38 12.28
CA GLU A 214 -1.17 -8.46 12.59
C GLU A 214 -0.48 -9.57 13.41
N LEU A 215 0.72 -9.99 12.97
CA LEU A 215 1.52 -10.99 13.65
C LEU A 215 1.85 -10.59 15.09
N LEU A 216 2.33 -9.35 15.29
CA LEU A 216 2.66 -8.82 16.61
C LEU A 216 1.43 -8.58 17.51
N GLY A 217 0.24 -8.45 16.91
CA GLY A 217 -1.02 -8.27 17.60
C GLY A 217 -1.79 -9.56 17.90
N LEU A 218 -1.24 -10.72 17.55
CA LEU A 218 -1.84 -12.01 17.88
C LEU A 218 -1.84 -12.24 19.39
N THR A 219 -2.99 -12.68 19.90
CA THR A 219 -3.21 -12.99 21.30
C THR A 219 -3.75 -14.41 21.45
N TRP A 220 -3.54 -15.05 22.59
CA TRP A 220 -3.96 -16.43 22.85
C TRP A 220 -5.48 -16.65 22.78
N ASP A 221 -6.28 -15.61 23.03
CA ASP A 221 -7.74 -15.64 22.87
C ASP A 221 -8.21 -15.71 21.41
N CYS A 222 -7.29 -15.48 20.47
CA CYS A 222 -7.56 -15.51 19.02
C CYS A 222 -7.04 -16.77 18.33
N VAL A 223 -6.69 -17.83 19.10
CA VAL A 223 -6.08 -19.05 18.55
C VAL A 223 -6.81 -20.27 19.07
N ASP A 224 -7.17 -21.17 18.17
CA ASP A 224 -7.65 -22.51 18.52
C ASP A 224 -6.61 -23.54 18.05
N ILE A 225 -5.84 -24.04 19.01
CA ILE A 225 -4.83 -25.09 18.85
C ILE A 225 -5.11 -26.24 19.81
N SER A 226 -6.39 -26.50 20.13
CA SER A 226 -6.79 -27.66 20.90
C SER A 226 -6.41 -28.96 20.19
N GLU A 227 -6.21 -30.03 20.96
CA GLU A 227 -5.88 -31.34 20.38
C GLU A 227 -6.93 -31.79 19.36
N GLU A 228 -8.21 -31.54 19.63
CA GLU A 228 -9.31 -31.84 18.72
C GLU A 228 -9.20 -31.02 17.42
N ALA A 229 -8.95 -29.72 17.53
CA ALA A 229 -8.80 -28.85 16.38
C ALA A 229 -7.61 -29.28 15.50
N ILE A 230 -6.51 -29.71 16.12
CA ILE A 230 -5.33 -30.21 15.40
C ILE A 230 -5.63 -31.57 14.73
N LYS A 231 -6.25 -32.50 15.45
CA LYS A 231 -6.62 -33.83 14.91
C LYS A 231 -7.55 -33.73 13.72
N GLU A 232 -8.47 -32.75 13.73
CA GLU A 232 -9.45 -32.50 12.67
C GLU A 232 -8.95 -31.54 11.58
N ASN A 233 -7.68 -31.09 11.61
CA ASN A 233 -7.10 -30.11 10.68
C ASN A 233 -7.87 -28.79 10.64
N ARG A 234 -8.44 -28.35 11.76
CA ARG A 234 -9.20 -27.11 11.90
C ARG A 234 -8.59 -26.12 12.90
N ALA A 235 -7.33 -26.34 13.32
CA ALA A 235 -6.59 -25.35 14.08
C ALA A 235 -6.51 -24.03 13.31
N TYR A 236 -6.69 -22.88 13.99
CA TYR A 236 -6.75 -21.60 13.32
C TYR A 236 -6.23 -20.43 14.14
N LEU A 237 -5.92 -19.35 13.43
CA LEU A 237 -5.74 -17.99 13.96
C LEU A 237 -6.94 -17.13 13.56
N TYR A 238 -7.43 -16.30 14.47
CA TYR A 238 -8.41 -15.25 14.18
C TYR A 238 -7.71 -13.88 14.23
N VAL A 239 -7.46 -13.31 13.07
CA VAL A 239 -6.76 -12.03 12.91
C VAL A 239 -7.77 -10.90 13.07
N ASN A 240 -7.78 -10.23 14.21
CA ASN A 240 -8.71 -9.14 14.54
C ASN A 240 -8.04 -7.97 15.26
N LYS A 241 -6.74 -8.04 15.48
CA LYS A 241 -5.93 -7.04 16.18
C LYS A 241 -4.63 -6.82 15.45
N GLU A 242 -4.04 -5.66 15.60
CA GLU A 242 -2.68 -5.35 15.14
C GLU A 242 -1.93 -4.50 16.16
N VAL A 243 -0.63 -4.73 16.31
CA VAL A 243 0.25 -3.87 17.10
C VAL A 243 0.97 -2.91 16.17
N GLN A 244 0.91 -1.63 16.48
CA GLN A 244 1.52 -0.57 15.72
C GLN A 244 2.25 0.42 16.62
N ARG A 245 3.34 1.02 16.12
CA ARG A 245 4.01 2.17 16.74
C ARG A 245 3.47 3.45 16.11
N VAL A 246 2.96 4.35 16.93
CA VAL A 246 2.35 5.62 16.50
C VAL A 246 2.94 6.79 17.30
N SER A 247 2.84 8.01 16.78
CA SER A 247 3.22 9.19 17.54
C SER A 247 2.19 9.49 18.63
N LYS A 248 2.66 9.99 19.78
CA LYS A 248 1.77 10.48 20.85
C LYS A 248 0.87 11.59 20.35
N LYS A 249 1.41 12.46 19.48
CA LYS A 249 0.65 13.53 18.85
C LYS A 249 -0.52 13.01 18.03
N ALA A 250 -0.34 11.95 17.22
CA ALA A 250 -1.43 11.38 16.45
C ALA A 250 -2.52 10.76 17.37
N LEU A 251 -2.12 10.16 18.50
CA LEU A 251 -3.06 9.64 19.48
C LEU A 251 -3.93 10.74 20.09
N GLU A 252 -3.32 11.87 20.45
CA GLU A 252 -4.02 13.03 21.01
C GLU A 252 -4.96 13.67 19.98
N GLU A 253 -4.44 13.94 18.78
CA GLU A 253 -5.18 14.65 17.72
C GLU A 253 -6.34 13.84 17.12
N LEU A 254 -6.28 12.50 17.19
CA LEU A 254 -7.30 11.59 16.67
C LEU A 254 -8.09 10.88 17.80
N ASP A 255 -8.01 11.39 19.02
CA ASP A 255 -8.76 10.87 20.18
C ASP A 255 -8.65 9.33 20.31
N GLN A 256 -7.43 8.80 20.24
CA GLN A 256 -7.11 7.37 20.38
C GLN A 256 -7.96 6.45 19.47
N LYS A 257 -8.32 6.90 18.28
CA LYS A 257 -9.16 6.20 17.33
C LYS A 257 -8.72 4.75 17.10
N ASP A 258 -9.67 3.82 17.22
CA ASP A 258 -9.50 2.37 17.00
C ASP A 258 -8.51 1.70 17.99
N VAL A 259 -8.06 2.38 19.05
CA VAL A 259 -7.10 1.85 20.03
C VAL A 259 -7.80 0.96 21.04
N ILE A 260 -7.23 -0.23 21.27
CA ILE A 260 -7.68 -1.21 22.28
C ILE A 260 -6.81 -1.08 23.53
N VAL A 261 -5.48 -1.03 23.36
CA VAL A 261 -4.52 -0.94 24.44
C VAL A 261 -3.40 0.01 24.06
N ILE A 262 -3.00 0.87 24.99
CA ILE A 262 -1.75 1.64 24.93
C ILE A 262 -0.75 0.97 25.85
N PHE A 263 0.35 0.44 25.29
CA PHE A 263 1.34 -0.25 26.07
C PHE A 263 2.26 0.72 26.82
N PRO A 264 2.78 0.32 27.99
CA PRO A 264 3.74 1.11 28.74
C PRO A 264 4.97 1.47 27.90
N GLU A 265 5.50 2.64 28.14
CA GLU A 265 6.69 3.11 27.45
C GLU A 265 7.95 2.67 28.17
N GLU A 266 8.91 2.17 27.41
CA GLU A 266 10.25 1.88 27.93
C GLU A 266 11.00 3.14 28.42
N ARG A 267 10.69 4.29 27.81
CA ARG A 267 11.27 5.60 28.15
C ARG A 267 10.23 6.69 28.01
N LYS A 268 10.04 7.52 29.04
CA LYS A 268 9.10 8.67 29.04
C LYS A 268 9.41 9.73 27.96
N THR A 269 10.66 9.80 27.50
CA THR A 269 11.10 10.73 26.45
C THR A 269 10.74 10.30 25.03
N ASN A 270 10.20 9.11 24.83
CA ASN A 270 9.81 8.63 23.52
C ASN A 270 8.67 9.49 22.94
N ARG A 271 8.83 9.93 21.69
CA ARG A 271 7.79 10.63 20.93
C ARG A 271 6.72 9.70 20.37
N THR A 272 6.95 8.41 20.43
CA THR A 272 6.09 7.36 19.91
C THR A 272 5.80 6.32 20.96
N VAL A 273 4.65 5.67 20.88
CA VAL A 273 4.20 4.61 21.77
C VAL A 273 3.72 3.42 20.95
N ARG A 274 3.75 2.21 21.52
CA ARG A 274 3.12 1.03 20.93
C ARG A 274 1.67 0.96 21.37
N ILE A 275 0.80 0.63 20.44
CA ILE A 275 -0.61 0.43 20.69
C ILE A 275 -1.07 -0.89 20.07
N MET A 276 -2.07 -1.50 20.68
CA MET A 276 -2.89 -2.52 20.06
C MET A 276 -4.17 -1.84 19.54
N LYS A 277 -4.56 -2.14 18.32
CA LYS A 277 -5.74 -1.55 17.69
C LYS A 277 -6.47 -2.56 16.79
N THR A 278 -7.69 -2.22 16.40
CA THR A 278 -8.41 -2.97 15.37
C THR A 278 -7.78 -2.77 13.99
N PRO A 279 -7.84 -3.77 13.09
CA PRO A 279 -7.36 -3.62 11.72
C PRO A 279 -8.11 -2.52 10.96
N LYS A 280 -7.43 -1.91 9.97
CA LYS A 280 -7.96 -0.78 9.21
C LYS A 280 -9.20 -1.10 8.36
N THR A 281 -9.36 -2.35 7.92
CA THR A 281 -10.46 -2.77 7.02
C THR A 281 -11.10 -4.04 7.54
N GLU A 282 -12.40 -4.18 7.31
CA GLU A 282 -13.15 -5.39 7.65
C GLU A 282 -12.56 -6.64 6.99
N SER A 283 -12.08 -6.53 5.75
CA SER A 283 -11.42 -7.63 5.03
C SER A 283 -10.12 -8.11 5.69
N SER A 284 -9.52 -7.32 6.57
CA SER A 284 -8.35 -7.73 7.36
C SER A 284 -8.72 -8.64 8.51
N VAL A 285 -9.97 -8.56 9.03
CA VAL A 285 -10.49 -9.45 10.05
C VAL A 285 -10.84 -10.78 9.40
N ARG A 286 -10.16 -11.85 9.80
CA ARG A 286 -10.29 -13.14 9.14
C ARG A 286 -9.84 -14.30 10.01
N LYS A 287 -10.40 -15.48 9.72
CA LYS A 287 -9.92 -16.76 10.25
C LYS A 287 -8.96 -17.37 9.22
N VAL A 288 -7.80 -17.82 9.67
CA VAL A 288 -6.81 -18.52 8.85
C VAL A 288 -6.49 -19.84 9.49
N PHE A 289 -6.69 -20.94 8.75
CA PHE A 289 -6.36 -22.27 9.24
C PHE A 289 -4.85 -22.52 9.22
N LEU A 290 -4.37 -23.24 10.23
CA LEU A 290 -2.95 -23.52 10.42
C LEU A 290 -2.60 -24.94 9.99
N PRO A 291 -1.44 -25.13 9.37
CA PRO A 291 -0.83 -26.47 9.28
C PRO A 291 -0.58 -27.02 10.67
N ARG A 292 -0.72 -28.35 10.82
CA ARG A 292 -0.51 -29.06 12.08
C ARG A 292 0.83 -28.73 12.74
N SER A 293 1.92 -28.73 11.97
CA SER A 293 3.27 -28.44 12.47
C SER A 293 3.38 -27.04 13.11
N VAL A 294 2.70 -26.01 12.53
CA VAL A 294 2.69 -24.67 13.08
C VAL A 294 1.84 -24.56 14.34
N ALA A 295 0.75 -25.34 14.42
CA ALA A 295 -0.06 -25.42 15.64
C ALA A 295 0.70 -26.11 16.78
N GLU A 296 1.45 -27.17 16.50
CA GLU A 296 2.33 -27.86 17.47
C GLU A 296 3.47 -26.94 17.96
N GLU A 297 4.07 -26.14 17.06
CA GLU A 297 5.07 -25.11 17.42
C GLU A 297 4.47 -24.06 18.36
N LEU A 298 3.24 -23.62 18.13
CA LEU A 298 2.53 -22.69 19.02
C LEU A 298 2.26 -23.29 20.41
N ILE A 299 1.98 -24.59 20.52
CA ILE A 299 1.81 -25.26 21.81
C ILE A 299 3.13 -25.24 22.59
N ALA A 300 4.25 -25.58 21.93
CA ALA A 300 5.56 -25.54 22.57
C ALA A 300 5.93 -24.11 23.00
N TRP A 301 5.67 -23.13 22.14
CA TRP A 301 5.89 -21.71 22.46
C TRP A 301 5.06 -21.24 23.65
N LYS A 302 3.79 -21.67 23.74
CA LYS A 302 2.91 -21.35 24.88
C LYS A 302 3.46 -21.90 26.18
N ALA A 303 3.94 -23.15 26.20
CA ALA A 303 4.50 -23.78 27.37
C ALA A 303 5.72 -22.99 27.87
N GLN A 304 6.65 -22.60 27.00
CA GLN A 304 7.81 -21.77 27.36
C GLN A 304 7.37 -20.40 27.93
N GLN A 305 6.35 -19.80 27.37
CA GLN A 305 5.84 -18.52 27.84
C GLN A 305 5.18 -18.62 29.21
N GLU A 306 4.48 -19.71 29.52
CA GLU A 306 3.92 -19.97 30.85
C GLU A 306 5.03 -20.18 31.88
N GLU A 307 6.11 -20.92 31.57
CA GLU A 307 7.27 -21.05 32.45
C GLU A 307 7.89 -19.67 32.81
N ILE A 308 8.01 -18.77 31.84
CA ILE A 308 8.51 -17.41 32.08
C ILE A 308 7.56 -16.63 32.98
N LYS A 309 6.23 -16.76 32.78
CA LYS A 309 5.25 -16.13 33.68
C LYS A 309 5.36 -16.64 35.11
N ASP A 310 5.52 -17.94 35.27
CA ASP A 310 5.67 -18.55 36.59
C ASP A 310 6.95 -18.10 37.33
N ILE A 311 8.02 -17.82 36.60
CA ILE A 311 9.27 -17.28 37.17
C ILE A 311 9.12 -15.81 37.56
N LEU A 312 8.52 -14.98 36.67
CA LEU A 312 8.48 -13.54 36.86
C LEU A 312 7.28 -13.04 37.68
N GLN A 313 6.25 -13.88 37.83
CA GLN A 313 5.04 -13.56 38.61
C GLN A 313 4.50 -12.14 38.33
N GLU A 314 4.49 -11.27 39.35
CA GLU A 314 3.96 -9.90 39.25
C GLU A 314 4.76 -8.98 38.33
N GLU A 315 6.00 -9.31 37.96
CA GLU A 315 6.81 -8.54 37.01
C GLU A 315 6.37 -8.78 35.59
N TYR A 316 5.66 -9.89 35.32
CA TYR A 316 5.13 -10.18 33.97
C TYR A 316 3.84 -9.43 33.73
N GLN A 317 3.83 -8.52 32.72
CA GLN A 317 2.66 -7.77 32.31
C GLN A 317 1.90 -8.55 31.24
N ASP A 318 0.89 -9.32 31.65
CA ASP A 318 0.16 -10.20 30.74
C ASP A 318 -0.90 -9.46 29.90
N TYR A 319 -0.58 -9.23 28.65
CA TYR A 319 -1.53 -8.73 27.64
C TYR A 319 -2.07 -9.85 26.73
N GLY A 320 -1.84 -11.10 27.05
CA GLY A 320 -2.23 -12.27 26.28
C GLY A 320 -1.53 -12.39 24.93
N LEU A 321 -0.44 -11.65 24.68
CA LEU A 321 0.28 -11.64 23.40
C LEU A 321 1.03 -12.96 23.18
N ILE A 322 0.92 -13.53 21.97
CA ILE A 322 1.72 -14.70 21.56
C ILE A 322 3.20 -14.32 21.46
N LEU A 323 3.50 -13.19 20.83
CA LEU A 323 4.86 -12.70 20.62
C LEU A 323 5.20 -11.61 21.65
N ALA A 324 5.07 -11.95 22.92
CA ALA A 324 5.50 -11.08 24.03
C ALA A 324 7.03 -11.08 24.22
N THR A 325 7.54 -10.02 24.83
CA THR A 325 8.88 -10.03 25.44
C THR A 325 8.86 -10.89 26.70
N GLU A 326 10.03 -11.08 27.31
CA GLU A 326 10.19 -11.82 28.56
C GLU A 326 9.33 -11.21 29.69
N TYR A 327 9.06 -9.92 29.65
CA TYR A 327 8.21 -9.19 30.59
C TYR A 327 6.75 -9.02 30.13
N GLY A 328 6.29 -9.75 29.12
CA GLY A 328 4.90 -9.72 28.66
C GLY A 328 4.55 -8.55 27.71
N LEU A 329 5.46 -7.61 27.47
CA LEU A 329 5.24 -6.47 26.57
C LEU A 329 5.32 -6.87 25.10
N PRO A 330 4.69 -6.11 24.18
CA PRO A 330 4.75 -6.45 22.76
C PRO A 330 6.18 -6.31 22.23
N ARG A 331 6.63 -7.29 21.46
CA ARG A 331 7.90 -7.19 20.73
C ARG A 331 7.81 -6.10 19.67
N GLY A 332 8.94 -5.48 19.38
CA GLY A 332 9.01 -4.47 18.34
C GLY A 332 9.25 -5.07 16.95
N GLY A 333 8.61 -4.55 15.92
CA GLY A 333 8.89 -4.96 14.53
C GLY A 333 10.35 -4.74 14.12
N ALA A 334 11.07 -3.85 14.79
CA ALA A 334 12.51 -3.67 14.60
C ALA A 334 13.30 -4.92 15.03
N TYR A 335 12.99 -5.52 16.18
CA TYR A 335 13.62 -6.75 16.65
C TYR A 335 13.51 -7.87 15.60
N ILE A 336 12.31 -8.10 15.08
CA ILE A 336 12.06 -9.15 14.05
C ILE A 336 12.87 -8.87 12.78
N ARG A 337 12.87 -7.60 12.31
CA ARG A 337 13.65 -7.20 11.12
C ARG A 337 15.14 -7.38 11.32
N ASP A 338 15.66 -6.97 12.47
CA ASP A 338 17.09 -7.01 12.76
C ASP A 338 17.55 -8.47 12.95
N SER A 339 16.72 -9.32 13.58
CA SER A 339 16.95 -10.76 13.68
C SER A 339 16.94 -11.44 12.32
N LEU A 340 16.00 -11.08 11.42
CA LEU A 340 15.97 -11.58 10.04
C LEU A 340 17.22 -11.16 9.26
N ASN A 341 17.62 -9.90 9.35
CA ASN A 341 18.82 -9.40 8.69
C ASN A 341 20.09 -10.11 9.19
N LYS A 342 20.14 -10.44 10.49
CA LYS A 342 21.23 -11.21 11.09
C LYS A 342 21.27 -12.62 10.50
N LEU A 343 20.14 -13.32 10.45
CA LEU A 343 20.02 -14.65 9.84
C LEU A 343 20.49 -14.65 8.39
N ILE A 344 19.97 -13.71 7.58
CA ILE A 344 20.33 -13.55 6.17
C ILE A 344 21.83 -13.38 6.00
N LYS A 345 22.45 -12.52 6.81
CA LYS A 345 23.89 -12.24 6.72
C LYS A 345 24.74 -13.41 7.22
N GLN A 346 24.30 -14.13 8.24
CA GLN A 346 25.07 -15.26 8.81
C GLN A 346 25.12 -16.47 7.86
N HIS A 347 24.06 -16.68 7.06
CA HIS A 347 23.91 -17.86 6.21
C HIS A 347 23.89 -17.52 4.70
N ASP A 348 24.34 -16.31 4.35
CA ASP A 348 24.43 -15.84 2.94
C ASP A 348 23.13 -16.05 2.13
N LEU A 349 21.98 -15.81 2.79
CA LEU A 349 20.67 -15.95 2.17
C LEU A 349 20.35 -14.74 1.27
N PRO A 350 19.54 -14.92 0.22
CA PRO A 350 19.07 -13.81 -0.59
C PRO A 350 18.37 -12.75 0.25
N GLN A 351 18.71 -11.46 0.04
CA GLN A 351 18.17 -10.37 0.83
C GLN A 351 16.68 -10.20 0.60
N ILE A 352 15.89 -10.32 1.65
CA ILE A 352 14.45 -10.07 1.66
C ILE A 352 14.06 -9.14 2.82
N VAL A 353 12.82 -8.68 2.80
CA VAL A 353 12.20 -7.99 3.94
C VAL A 353 11.14 -8.90 4.57
N PHE A 354 10.79 -8.70 5.85
CA PHE A 354 9.82 -9.57 6.53
C PHE A 354 8.48 -9.69 5.78
N HIS A 355 8.03 -8.64 5.12
CA HIS A 355 6.80 -8.68 4.31
C HIS A 355 6.88 -9.63 3.10
N SER A 356 8.08 -10.04 2.69
CA SER A 356 8.27 -11.03 1.63
C SER A 356 7.70 -12.40 1.99
N PHE A 357 7.64 -12.78 3.29
CA PHE A 357 7.00 -14.04 3.72
C PHE A 357 5.51 -14.08 3.38
N ARG A 358 4.82 -12.96 3.49
CA ARG A 358 3.43 -12.85 3.05
C ARG A 358 3.29 -12.98 1.52
N HIS A 359 4.21 -12.39 0.76
CA HIS A 359 4.24 -12.56 -0.70
C HIS A 359 4.52 -14.02 -1.08
N MET A 360 5.49 -14.67 -0.42
CA MET A 360 5.75 -16.11 -0.57
C MET A 360 4.51 -16.94 -0.28
N SER A 361 3.85 -16.69 0.85
CA SER A 361 2.61 -17.39 1.25
C SER A 361 1.54 -17.31 0.17
N VAL A 362 1.24 -16.11 -0.31
CA VAL A 362 0.25 -15.88 -1.37
C VAL A 362 0.63 -16.64 -2.65
N THR A 363 1.89 -16.51 -3.08
CA THR A 363 2.41 -17.18 -4.27
C THR A 363 2.32 -18.71 -4.14
N TYR A 364 2.74 -19.24 -2.98
CA TYR A 364 2.76 -20.68 -2.75
C TYR A 364 1.36 -21.29 -2.64
N LYS A 365 0.44 -20.62 -1.93
CA LYS A 365 -0.96 -21.01 -1.83
C LYS A 365 -1.65 -21.02 -3.19
N LEU A 366 -1.41 -20.01 -4.04
CA LEU A 366 -1.94 -20.00 -5.41
C LEU A 366 -1.40 -21.17 -6.25
N LYS A 367 -0.10 -21.50 -6.11
CA LYS A 367 0.48 -22.64 -6.80
C LYS A 367 -0.15 -23.98 -6.34
N LEU A 368 -0.35 -24.15 -5.04
CA LEU A 368 -0.89 -25.38 -4.47
C LEU A 368 -2.38 -25.61 -4.79
N ASN A 369 -3.19 -24.54 -4.81
CA ASN A 369 -4.64 -24.66 -5.03
C ASN A 369 -5.08 -24.47 -6.49
N GLY A 370 -4.13 -24.51 -7.45
CA GLY A 370 -4.44 -24.39 -8.86
C GLY A 370 -4.90 -22.99 -9.29
N GLY A 371 -4.54 -21.95 -8.55
CA GLY A 371 -4.84 -20.55 -8.91
C GLY A 371 -6.16 -20.02 -8.36
N ASP A 372 -6.74 -20.62 -7.33
CA ASP A 372 -7.93 -20.08 -6.68
C ASP A 372 -7.61 -18.78 -5.92
N ILE A 373 -7.78 -17.67 -6.65
CA ILE A 373 -7.53 -16.32 -6.16
C ILE A 373 -8.44 -15.96 -4.98
N LYS A 374 -9.70 -16.45 -4.98
CA LYS A 374 -10.66 -16.13 -3.92
C LYS A 374 -10.30 -16.77 -2.59
N ALA A 375 -9.90 -18.02 -2.59
CA ALA A 375 -9.44 -18.71 -1.38
C ALA A 375 -8.21 -18.00 -0.80
N VAL A 376 -7.22 -17.66 -1.63
CA VAL A 376 -6.01 -16.95 -1.19
C VAL A 376 -6.29 -15.52 -0.77
N GLN A 377 -7.24 -14.84 -1.40
CA GLN A 377 -7.69 -13.51 -0.98
C GLN A 377 -8.30 -13.55 0.44
N GLY A 378 -9.12 -14.58 0.72
CA GLY A 378 -9.68 -14.81 2.05
C GLY A 378 -8.61 -15.00 3.12
N ASP A 379 -7.65 -15.90 2.87
CA ASP A 379 -6.54 -16.17 3.80
C ASP A 379 -5.64 -14.95 4.02
N SER A 380 -5.36 -14.21 2.98
CA SER A 380 -4.45 -13.08 3.03
C SER A 380 -5.11 -11.78 3.48
N GLY A 381 -6.44 -11.65 3.42
CA GLY A 381 -7.16 -10.42 3.76
C GLY A 381 -6.80 -9.25 2.83
N HIS A 382 -6.64 -9.51 1.52
CA HIS A 382 -6.51 -8.46 0.53
C HIS A 382 -7.88 -7.93 0.14
N ALA A 383 -8.07 -6.61 0.21
CA ALA A 383 -9.35 -5.98 -0.14
C ALA A 383 -9.70 -6.13 -1.63
N GLN A 384 -8.70 -6.27 -2.50
CA GLN A 384 -8.86 -6.40 -3.95
C GLN A 384 -8.11 -7.61 -4.48
N ALA A 385 -8.72 -8.35 -5.39
CA ALA A 385 -8.13 -9.52 -6.04
C ALA A 385 -6.86 -9.17 -6.86
N ASP A 386 -6.82 -7.96 -7.44
CA ASP A 386 -5.66 -7.45 -8.21
C ASP A 386 -4.37 -7.47 -7.40
N MET A 387 -4.44 -7.25 -6.07
CA MET A 387 -3.26 -7.31 -5.20
C MET A 387 -2.71 -8.74 -5.05
N VAL A 388 -3.56 -9.75 -5.21
CA VAL A 388 -3.16 -11.17 -5.21
C VAL A 388 -2.54 -11.53 -6.57
N THR A 389 -3.15 -11.06 -7.66
CA THR A 389 -2.70 -11.35 -9.04
C THR A 389 -1.39 -10.65 -9.39
N GLU A 390 -1.14 -9.42 -8.87
CA GLU A 390 0.14 -8.73 -9.06
C GLU A 390 1.32 -9.51 -8.47
N VAL A 391 1.11 -10.17 -7.32
CA VAL A 391 2.11 -11.04 -6.69
C VAL A 391 2.34 -12.30 -7.52
N TYR A 392 1.27 -12.85 -8.14
CA TYR A 392 1.28 -14.08 -8.93
C TYR A 392 1.87 -13.91 -10.34
N SER A 393 1.99 -12.70 -10.85
CA SER A 393 2.44 -12.44 -12.25
C SER A 393 3.81 -13.03 -12.61
N HIS A 394 4.57 -13.52 -11.64
CA HIS A 394 5.88 -14.15 -11.82
C HIS A 394 5.84 -15.67 -12.11
N ILE A 395 4.71 -16.34 -11.87
CA ILE A 395 4.56 -17.81 -12.04
C ILE A 395 3.95 -18.15 -13.41
N ILE A 396 3.60 -17.16 -14.19
CA ILE A 396 2.78 -17.26 -15.40
C ILE A 396 3.33 -18.26 -16.45
N ASP A 397 4.64 -18.44 -16.57
CA ASP A 397 5.20 -19.28 -17.63
C ASP A 397 5.03 -20.79 -17.32
N GLU A 398 5.16 -21.22 -16.08
CA GLU A 398 4.95 -22.63 -15.69
C GLU A 398 3.47 -23.01 -15.78
N ASP A 399 2.58 -22.12 -15.31
CA ASP A 399 1.14 -22.32 -15.41
C ASP A 399 0.64 -22.26 -16.86
N ARG A 400 1.24 -21.41 -17.71
CA ARG A 400 0.94 -21.40 -19.15
C ARG A 400 1.30 -22.70 -19.84
N ARG A 401 2.45 -23.29 -19.48
CA ARG A 401 2.83 -24.63 -19.95
C ARG A 401 1.84 -25.68 -19.49
N ARG A 402 1.48 -25.66 -18.19
CA ARG A 402 0.48 -26.57 -17.63
C ARG A 402 -0.88 -26.43 -18.31
N ASN A 403 -1.33 -25.20 -18.57
CA ASN A 403 -2.58 -24.95 -19.30
C ASN A 403 -2.53 -25.51 -20.73
N ALA A 404 -1.40 -25.39 -21.41
CA ALA A 404 -1.23 -25.99 -22.73
C ALA A 404 -1.30 -27.52 -22.67
N THR A 405 -0.66 -28.15 -21.67
CA THR A 405 -0.76 -29.61 -21.45
C THR A 405 -2.18 -30.04 -21.12
N LEU A 406 -2.86 -29.31 -20.21
CA LEU A 406 -4.25 -29.60 -19.86
C LEU A 406 -5.21 -29.46 -21.06
N LEU A 407 -4.95 -28.47 -21.93
CA LEU A 407 -5.74 -28.30 -23.15
C LEU A 407 -5.49 -29.47 -24.13
N GLU A 408 -4.21 -29.87 -24.28
CA GLU A 408 -3.86 -31.05 -25.08
C GLU A 408 -4.59 -32.30 -24.57
N ASP A 409 -4.44 -32.61 -23.29
CA ASP A 409 -5.00 -33.83 -22.68
C ASP A 409 -6.54 -33.83 -22.64
N SER A 410 -7.14 -32.66 -22.38
CA SER A 410 -8.60 -32.58 -22.18
C SER A 410 -9.37 -32.40 -23.49
N PHE A 411 -8.78 -31.79 -24.50
CA PHE A 411 -9.47 -31.43 -25.72
C PHE A 411 -8.89 -32.14 -26.97
N TYR A 412 -7.60 -31.95 -27.24
CA TYR A 412 -7.02 -32.42 -28.50
C TYR A 412 -6.84 -33.92 -28.52
N ASN A 413 -6.34 -34.56 -27.45
CA ASN A 413 -6.17 -36.00 -27.36
C ASN A 413 -7.50 -36.75 -27.34
N ARG A 414 -8.57 -36.19 -26.74
CA ARG A 414 -9.89 -36.85 -26.69
C ARG A 414 -10.64 -36.81 -28.02
N LYS A 415 -10.34 -35.87 -28.90
CA LYS A 415 -11.05 -35.69 -30.17
C LYS A 415 -10.31 -36.23 -31.39
N ASN A 416 -9.14 -36.84 -31.23
CA ASN A 416 -8.25 -37.17 -32.35
C ASN A 416 -7.98 -35.97 -33.27
N LEU A 417 -8.00 -34.78 -32.72
CA LEU A 417 -7.73 -33.53 -33.44
C LEU A 417 -6.23 -33.23 -33.47
N ASN A 418 -5.40 -34.21 -33.12
CA ASN A 418 -3.97 -34.12 -33.31
C ASN A 418 -3.74 -33.85 -34.81
N PRO A 419 -3.33 -32.64 -35.22
CA PRO A 419 -2.96 -32.45 -36.61
C PRO A 419 -1.79 -33.42 -36.81
N GLN A 420 -1.98 -34.46 -37.57
CA GLN A 420 -0.85 -35.19 -38.15
C GLN A 420 -0.16 -34.20 -39.06
N ILE A 421 0.74 -33.37 -38.46
CA ILE A 421 1.68 -32.63 -39.25
C ILE A 421 2.57 -33.67 -39.86
N HIS A 422 2.26 -34.07 -41.09
CA HIS A 422 3.20 -34.78 -41.93
C HIS A 422 4.35 -33.82 -42.18
N ASP A 423 5.34 -33.86 -41.31
CA ASP A 423 6.40 -32.87 -41.10
C ASP A 423 7.26 -32.63 -42.32
N THR A 424 7.27 -33.52 -43.29
CA THR A 424 8.16 -33.45 -44.43
C THR A 424 7.72 -32.49 -45.55
N GLU A 425 6.44 -32.41 -45.84
CA GLU A 425 5.94 -31.51 -46.91
C GLU A 425 5.80 -30.07 -46.46
N PHE A 426 5.31 -29.84 -45.26
CA PHE A 426 5.13 -28.46 -44.73
C PHE A 426 6.48 -27.74 -44.54
N PHE A 427 7.46 -28.41 -43.99
CA PHE A 427 8.80 -27.81 -43.83
C PHE A 427 9.53 -27.67 -45.17
N ALA A 428 9.36 -28.57 -46.12
CA ALA A 428 9.87 -28.45 -47.47
C ALA A 428 9.24 -27.25 -48.22
N ASP A 429 7.95 -27.05 -48.06
CA ASP A 429 7.22 -25.89 -48.62
C ASP A 429 7.64 -24.57 -47.96
N LEU A 430 7.83 -24.56 -46.63
CA LEU A 430 8.32 -23.39 -45.90
C LEU A 430 9.75 -22.99 -46.31
N GLU A 431 10.65 -23.98 -46.46
CA GLU A 431 12.00 -23.72 -46.94
C GLU A 431 12.00 -23.23 -48.40
N THR A 432 11.16 -23.81 -49.24
CA THR A 432 11.04 -23.40 -50.64
C THR A 432 10.46 -21.99 -50.75
N TRP A 433 9.50 -21.62 -49.88
CA TRP A 433 8.96 -20.28 -49.79
C TRP A 433 10.03 -19.28 -49.28
N GLN A 434 10.80 -19.64 -48.25
CA GLN A 434 11.88 -18.81 -47.72
C GLN A 434 12.98 -18.58 -48.74
N ARG A 435 13.38 -19.62 -49.53
CA ARG A 435 14.34 -19.50 -50.63
C ARG A 435 13.81 -18.57 -51.75
N LYS A 436 12.52 -18.60 -52.06
CA LYS A 436 11.86 -17.70 -53.01
C LYS A 436 11.86 -16.24 -52.52
N GLN A 437 11.65 -16.01 -51.24
CA GLN A 437 11.65 -14.67 -50.66
C GLN A 437 13.07 -14.08 -50.60
N ARG A 438 14.10 -14.87 -50.25
CA ARG A 438 15.50 -14.43 -50.31
C ARG A 438 15.94 -14.05 -51.69
N ARG A 439 15.48 -14.74 -52.74
CA ARG A 439 15.76 -14.42 -54.14
C ARG A 439 15.06 -13.13 -54.62
N ARG A 440 14.00 -12.69 -53.93
CA ARG A 440 13.23 -11.46 -54.23
C ARG A 440 13.72 -10.25 -53.44
N GLY A 441 14.73 -10.36 -52.62
CA GLY A 441 15.33 -9.25 -51.87
C GLY A 441 14.45 -8.68 -50.77
N THR A 442 13.33 -9.35 -50.40
CA THR A 442 12.48 -8.96 -49.26
C THR A 442 13.06 -9.55 -48.00
N ALA A 443 13.51 -8.68 -47.07
CA ALA A 443 13.92 -9.09 -45.73
C ALA A 443 12.69 -9.68 -44.98
N VAL A 444 12.81 -10.95 -44.58
CA VAL A 444 11.83 -11.63 -43.72
C VAL A 444 12.22 -11.33 -42.28
N PRO A 445 11.42 -10.58 -41.51
CA PRO A 445 11.70 -10.30 -40.10
C PRO A 445 11.71 -11.61 -39.28
N GLY A 446 12.79 -11.90 -38.59
CA GLY A 446 12.81 -12.92 -37.53
C GLY A 446 13.47 -14.26 -37.84
N THR A 447 14.11 -14.46 -39.02
CA THR A 447 14.70 -15.75 -39.38
C THR A 447 16.07 -16.05 -38.75
N ASP A 448 16.76 -15.04 -38.20
CA ASP A 448 18.09 -15.24 -37.60
C ASP A 448 18.09 -15.90 -36.22
N ARG A 449 16.92 -16.04 -35.59
CA ARG A 449 16.77 -16.69 -34.29
C ARG A 449 16.23 -18.13 -34.33
N ILE A 450 15.72 -18.57 -35.46
CA ILE A 450 15.14 -19.93 -35.59
C ILE A 450 16.20 -20.95 -36.01
N SER A 451 17.19 -20.55 -36.78
CA SER A 451 18.28 -21.45 -37.25
C SER A 451 19.26 -21.89 -36.15
N ALA A 452 19.31 -21.20 -35.03
CA ALA A 452 20.29 -21.49 -33.96
C ALA A 452 19.76 -22.39 -32.83
N LYS A 453 18.50 -22.87 -32.89
CA LYS A 453 17.84 -23.62 -31.79
C LYS A 453 17.14 -24.93 -32.18
N ILE A 454 17.35 -25.45 -33.38
CA ILE A 454 16.86 -26.78 -33.79
C ILE A 454 18.03 -27.75 -33.94
N GLU A 455 18.91 -27.82 -32.93
CA GLU A 455 19.63 -29.04 -32.59
C GLU A 455 19.06 -29.59 -31.30
N VAL A 456 17.87 -30.14 -31.36
CA VAL A 456 17.36 -31.01 -30.31
C VAL A 456 17.74 -32.42 -30.68
N LYS A 457 18.78 -32.95 -30.04
CA LYS A 457 19.08 -34.35 -30.02
C LYS A 457 17.92 -35.11 -29.41
N TYR A 458 17.34 -35.99 -30.19
CA TYR A 458 16.51 -37.08 -29.67
C TYR A 458 17.41 -38.09 -28.99
N VAL A 459 17.21 -38.38 -27.72
CA VAL A 459 17.51 -39.64 -27.05
C VAL A 459 16.25 -39.98 -26.25
#